data_d484386eaaad29fb7af5da20057b8a3a
#
_entry.id   d484386eaaad29fb7af5da20057b8a3a
#
_cell.length_a   1.000
_cell.length_b   1.000
_cell.length_c   1.000
_cell.angle_alpha   90.00
_cell.angle_beta   90.00
_cell.angle_gamma   90.00
#
_symmetry.space_group_name_H-M   'P 1'
#
loop_
_entity.id
_entity.type
_entity.pdbx_description
1 polymer ?
#
loop_
_entity_poly.entity_id
_entity_poly.type
_entity_poly.pdbx_seq_one_letter_code
_entity_poly.pdbx_strand_id
1 'polypeptide(L)'
;MKKILSILLLLSLCFLLAACGNSTEPKEISCEDIIKAYEDAGYFVTHGEHKTQAEGSQLCYIKASLTEDSDSDYIYFTTCFTDEQAEEAAETDKYNLAVWLYATVSGESRWLKTGTYGKIEYSYYNPKLIRPFNELTK
;
A
#
# COMPACT_ATOMS: atom_id res chain seq x y z
N MET A 1 -52.42 3.51 15.86
CA MET A 1 -51.36 2.50 15.60
C MET A 1 -50.69 2.66 14.20
N LYS A 2 -51.45 2.84 13.11
CA LYS A 2 -50.83 2.96 11.74
C LYS A 2 -49.90 4.19 11.57
N LYS A 3 -50.20 5.34 12.20
CA LYS A 3 -49.36 6.54 12.12
C LYS A 3 -48.00 6.42 12.85
N ILE A 4 -47.99 5.67 13.98
CA ILE A 4 -46.75 5.46 14.76
C ILE A 4 -45.80 4.53 13.98
N LEU A 5 -46.34 3.50 13.32
CA LEU A 5 -45.55 2.56 12.53
C LEU A 5 -44.87 3.27 11.31
N SER A 6 -45.59 4.25 10.69
CA SER A 6 -45.06 5.03 9.57
C SER A 6 -43.92 5.97 9.98
N ILE A 7 -43.97 6.54 11.17
CA ILE A 7 -42.91 7.40 11.71
C ILE A 7 -41.69 6.61 12.08
N LEU A 8 -41.85 5.42 12.67
CA LEU A 8 -40.74 4.50 12.99
C LEU A 8 -40.03 4.01 11.71
N LEU A 9 -40.77 3.72 10.65
CA LEU A 9 -40.21 3.31 9.36
C LEU A 9 -39.40 4.45 8.69
N LEU A 10 -39.90 5.69 8.75
CA LEU A 10 -39.19 6.87 8.25
C LEU A 10 -37.90 7.16 9.05
N LEU A 11 -37.93 7.04 10.36
CA LEU A 11 -36.74 7.20 11.21
C LEU A 11 -35.68 6.14 10.91
N SER A 12 -36.07 4.86 10.70
CA SER A 12 -35.12 3.81 10.36
C SER A 12 -34.49 4.01 8.98
N LEU A 13 -35.22 4.56 8.02
CA LEU A 13 -34.70 4.89 6.69
C LEU A 13 -33.69 6.05 6.72
N CYS A 14 -33.92 7.04 7.58
CA CYS A 14 -32.95 8.13 7.79
C CYS A 14 -31.65 7.67 8.43
N PHE A 15 -31.69 6.68 9.36
CA PHE A 15 -30.48 6.10 9.92
C PHE A 15 -29.67 5.26 8.92
N LEU A 16 -30.34 4.60 7.97
CA LEU A 16 -29.65 3.87 6.89
C LEU A 16 -28.95 4.80 5.89
N LEU A 17 -29.47 6.00 5.66
CA LEU A 17 -28.84 7.00 4.78
C LEU A 17 -27.70 7.75 5.49
N ALA A 18 -27.72 7.87 6.80
CA ALA A 18 -26.61 8.47 7.58
C ALA A 18 -25.43 7.52 7.79
N ALA A 19 -25.62 6.21 7.56
CA ALA A 19 -24.57 5.19 7.62
C ALA A 19 -23.77 5.04 6.29
N CYS A 20 -24.10 5.81 5.23
CA CYS A 20 -23.18 6.06 4.12
C CYS A 20 -22.07 6.97 4.66
N GLY A 21 -21.15 6.34 5.40
CA GLY A 21 -19.95 6.99 5.88
C GLY A 21 -19.21 7.60 4.68
N ASN A 22 -18.68 8.79 4.86
CA ASN A 22 -17.68 9.37 4.00
C ASN A 22 -16.55 8.34 3.88
N SER A 23 -16.61 7.46 2.88
CA SER A 23 -15.43 6.83 2.35
C SER A 23 -14.67 7.98 1.68
N THR A 24 -13.81 8.65 2.44
CA THR A 24 -12.77 9.48 1.87
C THR A 24 -11.98 8.54 0.99
N GLU A 25 -12.14 8.64 -0.31
CA GLU A 25 -11.28 7.94 -1.26
C GLU A 25 -9.84 8.22 -0.85
N PRO A 26 -8.97 7.21 -0.84
CA PRO A 26 -7.58 7.42 -0.50
C PRO A 26 -7.01 8.49 -1.42
N LYS A 27 -6.25 9.43 -0.85
CA LYS A 27 -5.55 10.46 -1.61
C LYS A 27 -4.74 9.80 -2.71
N GLU A 28 -4.92 10.23 -3.94
CA GLU A 28 -4.12 9.74 -5.05
C GLU A 28 -2.66 10.18 -4.86
N ILE A 29 -1.75 9.21 -4.83
CA ILE A 29 -0.30 9.41 -4.67
C ILE A 29 0.36 8.88 -5.94
N SER A 30 1.13 9.73 -6.60
CA SER A 30 1.87 9.35 -7.80
C SER A 30 3.22 8.69 -7.46
N CYS A 31 3.82 8.02 -8.44
CA CYS A 31 5.18 7.49 -8.32
C CYS A 31 6.18 8.61 -8.00
N GLU A 32 6.03 9.76 -8.62
CA GLU A 32 6.90 10.94 -8.42
C GLU A 32 6.80 11.47 -6.98
N ASP A 33 5.60 11.47 -6.37
CA ASP A 33 5.42 11.88 -4.98
C ASP A 33 6.20 10.97 -4.03
N ILE A 34 6.18 9.66 -4.27
CA ILE A 34 6.92 8.68 -3.46
C ILE A 34 8.42 8.89 -3.64
N ILE A 35 8.91 8.96 -4.88
CA ILE A 35 10.33 9.17 -5.20
C ILE A 35 10.82 10.43 -4.47
N LYS A 36 10.14 11.55 -4.68
CA LYS A 36 10.49 12.82 -4.06
C LYS A 36 10.52 12.76 -2.53
N ALA A 37 9.52 12.14 -1.90
CA ALA A 37 9.44 12.06 -0.45
C ALA A 37 10.63 11.28 0.15
N TYR A 38 11.09 10.24 -0.53
CA TYR A 38 12.23 9.46 -0.07
C TYR A 38 13.56 10.15 -0.36
N GLU A 39 13.72 10.80 -1.51
CA GLU A 39 14.90 11.62 -1.81
C GLU A 39 15.05 12.79 -0.84
N ASP A 40 13.96 13.53 -0.57
CA ASP A 40 13.93 14.64 0.38
C ASP A 40 14.24 14.15 1.83
N ALA A 41 13.92 12.91 2.16
CA ALA A 41 14.25 12.29 3.44
C ALA A 41 15.69 11.71 3.49
N GLY A 42 16.47 11.84 2.41
CA GLY A 42 17.87 11.43 2.33
C GLY A 42 18.08 9.93 2.03
N TYR A 43 17.12 9.27 1.41
CA TYR A 43 17.25 7.88 0.98
C TYR A 43 17.83 7.80 -0.43
N PHE A 44 18.53 6.71 -0.73
CA PHE A 44 18.88 6.32 -2.08
C PHE A 44 17.66 5.69 -2.73
N VAL A 45 17.26 6.22 -3.90
CA VAL A 45 16.06 5.77 -4.61
C VAL A 45 16.44 5.24 -5.98
N THR A 46 15.97 4.04 -6.30
CA THR A 46 15.99 3.47 -7.65
C THR A 46 14.57 3.17 -8.08
N HIS A 47 14.24 3.42 -9.33
CA HIS A 47 12.89 3.22 -9.86
C HIS A 47 12.89 2.83 -11.32
N GLY A 48 11.77 2.30 -11.80
CA GLY A 48 11.49 2.04 -13.19
C GLY A 48 9.98 2.14 -13.45
N GLU A 49 9.62 2.36 -14.69
CA GLU A 49 8.23 2.57 -15.11
C GLU A 49 7.88 1.68 -16.30
N HIS A 50 6.62 1.25 -16.36
CA HIS A 50 5.99 0.66 -17.53
C HIS A 50 4.96 1.64 -18.09
N LYS A 51 4.99 1.82 -19.41
CA LYS A 51 4.12 2.82 -20.06
C LYS A 51 2.71 2.31 -20.31
N THR A 52 2.54 1.00 -20.37
CA THR A 52 1.24 0.39 -20.68
C THR A 52 1.03 -0.88 -19.88
N GLN A 53 -0.25 -1.21 -19.63
CA GLN A 53 -0.63 -2.45 -18.96
C GLN A 53 -0.24 -3.70 -19.76
N ALA A 54 -0.04 -3.59 -21.08
CA ALA A 54 0.46 -4.68 -21.92
C ALA A 54 1.92 -5.06 -21.62
N GLU A 55 2.69 -4.15 -21.02
CA GLU A 55 4.09 -4.38 -20.59
C GLU A 55 4.18 -5.03 -19.20
N GLY A 56 3.09 -4.99 -18.42
CA GLY A 56 3.02 -5.56 -17.08
C GLY A 56 1.83 -5.05 -16.28
N SER A 57 1.55 -5.67 -15.15
CA SER A 57 0.52 -5.23 -14.21
C SER A 57 0.94 -4.03 -13.34
N GLN A 58 2.21 -3.68 -13.37
CA GLN A 58 2.80 -2.60 -12.58
C GLN A 58 2.97 -1.34 -13.43
N LEU A 59 2.54 -0.20 -12.92
CA LEU A 59 2.77 1.10 -13.55
C LEU A 59 4.20 1.60 -13.27
N CYS A 60 4.64 1.53 -12.02
CA CYS A 60 6.03 1.78 -11.64
C CYS A 60 6.46 0.93 -10.45
N TYR A 61 7.77 0.78 -10.28
CA TYR A 61 8.36 0.23 -9.08
C TYR A 61 9.41 1.20 -8.52
N ILE A 62 9.51 1.23 -7.20
CA ILE A 62 10.43 2.12 -6.47
C ILE A 62 11.08 1.30 -5.36
N LYS A 63 12.41 1.34 -5.28
CA LYS A 63 13.18 0.82 -4.16
C LYS A 63 13.88 1.98 -3.47
N ALA A 64 13.64 2.16 -2.18
CA ALA A 64 14.32 3.16 -1.37
C ALA A 64 15.09 2.51 -0.22
N SER A 65 16.33 2.92 0.02
CA SER A 65 17.24 2.35 1.00
C SER A 65 18.07 3.45 1.69
N LEU A 66 18.60 3.15 2.88
CA LEU A 66 19.47 4.09 3.62
C LEU A 66 20.88 4.18 3.04
N THR A 67 21.32 3.16 2.32
CA THR A 67 22.64 3.10 1.67
C THR A 67 22.50 2.63 0.24
N GLU A 68 23.39 3.06 -0.65
CA GLU A 68 23.34 2.76 -2.10
C GLU A 68 23.34 1.25 -2.39
N ASP A 69 24.10 0.48 -1.62
CA ASP A 69 24.31 -0.96 -1.82
C ASP A 69 23.51 -1.84 -0.85
N SER A 70 22.40 -1.34 -0.28
CA SER A 70 21.63 -2.12 0.69
C SER A 70 20.76 -3.16 0.00
N ASP A 71 21.15 -4.44 0.12
CA ASP A 71 20.36 -5.59 -0.33
C ASP A 71 19.37 -6.11 0.73
N SER A 72 19.44 -5.60 1.97
CA SER A 72 18.67 -6.13 3.09
C SER A 72 17.83 -5.10 3.84
N ASP A 73 18.09 -3.82 3.69
CA ASP A 73 17.40 -2.74 4.44
C ASP A 73 16.82 -1.71 3.49
N TYR A 74 15.76 -2.11 2.80
CA TYR A 74 15.04 -1.28 1.84
C TYR A 74 13.52 -1.38 2.05
N ILE A 75 12.80 -0.41 1.50
CA ILE A 75 11.37 -0.48 1.22
C ILE A 75 11.17 -0.56 -0.28
N TYR A 76 10.23 -1.39 -0.69
CA TYR A 76 9.84 -1.54 -2.08
C TYR A 76 8.40 -1.10 -2.26
N PHE A 77 8.13 -0.36 -3.33
CA PHE A 77 6.81 0.06 -3.75
C PHE A 77 6.55 -0.44 -5.16
N THR A 78 5.33 -0.89 -5.36
CA THR A 78 4.78 -1.21 -6.68
C THR A 78 3.49 -0.44 -6.85
N THR A 79 3.41 0.42 -7.86
CA THR A 79 2.14 1.05 -8.23
C THR A 79 1.51 0.24 -9.35
N CYS A 80 0.27 -0.18 -9.16
CA CYS A 80 -0.50 -0.99 -10.09
C CYS A 80 -1.52 -0.12 -10.87
N PHE A 81 -2.14 -0.69 -11.90
CA PHE A 81 -3.19 -0.01 -12.65
C PHE A 81 -4.53 -0.02 -11.91
N THR A 82 -4.77 -1.03 -11.05
CA THR A 82 -5.99 -1.15 -10.25
C THR A 82 -5.66 -1.51 -8.80
N ASP A 83 -6.61 -1.24 -7.88
CA ASP A 83 -6.49 -1.58 -6.46
C ASP A 83 -6.43 -3.10 -6.26
N GLU A 84 -7.21 -3.87 -7.04
CA GLU A 84 -7.21 -5.34 -6.98
C GLU A 84 -5.84 -5.93 -7.34
N GLN A 85 -5.15 -5.33 -8.31
CA GLN A 85 -3.79 -5.76 -8.67
C GLN A 85 -2.78 -5.46 -7.56
N ALA A 86 -2.94 -4.35 -6.83
CA ALA A 86 -2.11 -4.05 -5.68
C ALA A 86 -2.33 -5.03 -4.52
N GLU A 87 -3.59 -5.41 -4.26
CA GLU A 87 -3.93 -6.41 -3.26
C GLU A 87 -3.37 -7.80 -3.62
N GLU A 88 -3.48 -8.22 -4.88
CA GLU A 88 -2.92 -9.48 -5.37
C GLU A 88 -1.38 -9.49 -5.26
N ALA A 89 -0.72 -8.38 -5.57
CA ALA A 89 0.73 -8.25 -5.42
C ALA A 89 1.16 -8.40 -3.96
N ALA A 90 0.48 -7.72 -3.03
CA ALA A 90 0.77 -7.81 -1.60
C ALA A 90 0.57 -9.23 -1.03
N GLU A 91 -0.44 -9.96 -1.47
CA GLU A 91 -0.65 -11.36 -1.08
C GLU A 91 0.44 -12.29 -1.67
N THR A 92 0.84 -12.05 -2.92
CA THR A 92 1.91 -12.82 -3.58
C THR A 92 3.25 -12.62 -2.86
N ASP A 93 3.57 -11.41 -2.46
CA ASP A 93 4.78 -11.09 -1.73
C ASP A 93 4.83 -11.76 -0.35
N LYS A 94 3.72 -11.79 0.37
CA LYS A 94 3.61 -12.55 1.62
C LYS A 94 3.89 -14.04 1.42
N TYR A 95 3.35 -14.62 0.33
CA TYR A 95 3.51 -16.04 0.03
C TYR A 95 4.94 -16.37 -0.38
N ASN A 96 5.52 -15.61 -1.28
CA ASN A 96 6.90 -15.79 -1.75
C ASN A 96 7.90 -15.68 -0.60
N LEU A 97 7.64 -14.79 0.34
CA LEU A 97 8.46 -14.64 1.53
C LEU A 97 8.36 -15.84 2.46
N ALA A 98 7.16 -16.41 2.68
CA ALA A 98 7.00 -17.59 3.52
C ALA A 98 7.83 -18.77 2.98
N VAL A 99 7.90 -18.92 1.66
CA VAL A 99 8.74 -19.92 0.98
C VAL A 99 10.23 -19.60 1.14
N TRP A 100 10.62 -18.32 1.05
CA TRP A 100 12.03 -17.92 1.18
C TRP A 100 12.55 -18.05 2.61
N LEU A 101 11.75 -17.71 3.62
CA LEU A 101 12.08 -17.86 5.04
C LEU A 101 12.24 -19.32 5.45
N TYR A 102 11.50 -20.24 4.82
CA TYR A 102 11.68 -21.66 5.04
C TYR A 102 13.04 -22.18 4.51
N ALA A 103 13.60 -21.49 3.51
CA ALA A 103 14.90 -21.84 2.91
C ALA A 103 16.10 -21.20 3.63
N THR A 104 15.90 -20.13 4.44
CA THR A 104 16.99 -19.39 5.09
C THR A 104 16.92 -19.54 6.61
N VAL A 105 17.20 -20.75 7.11
CA VAL A 105 17.38 -21.00 8.55
C VAL A 105 18.70 -20.39 8.99
N SER A 106 18.73 -19.10 9.28
CA SER A 106 19.79 -18.49 10.09
C SER A 106 19.26 -17.29 10.87
N GLY A 107 18.82 -17.53 12.08
CA GLY A 107 19.05 -16.74 13.31
C GLY A 107 18.36 -15.39 13.48
N GLU A 108 17.99 -14.64 12.47
CA GLU A 108 17.27 -13.36 12.59
C GLU A 108 16.08 -13.32 11.64
N SER A 109 14.92 -13.73 12.14
CA SER A 109 13.67 -13.59 11.41
C SER A 109 13.21 -12.12 11.38
N ARG A 110 13.72 -11.35 10.44
CA ARG A 110 13.12 -10.06 10.09
C ARG A 110 11.86 -10.36 9.29
N TRP A 111 10.70 -10.12 9.87
CA TRP A 111 9.42 -10.30 9.19
C TRP A 111 9.23 -9.19 8.14
N LEU A 112 9.09 -9.55 6.89
CA LEU A 112 8.62 -8.65 5.84
C LEU A 112 7.21 -8.18 6.20
N LYS A 113 7.00 -6.90 6.16
CA LYS A 113 5.69 -6.29 6.27
C LYS A 113 5.26 -5.86 4.87
N THR A 114 4.06 -6.23 4.50
CA THR A 114 3.42 -5.81 3.26
C THR A 114 2.16 -5.04 3.57
N GLY A 115 1.73 -4.18 2.68
CA GLY A 115 0.46 -3.47 2.77
C GLY A 115 0.10 -2.81 1.45
N THR A 116 -1.10 -2.25 1.42
CA THR A 116 -1.62 -1.53 0.26
C THR A 116 -2.14 -0.15 0.65
N TYR A 117 -2.12 0.78 -0.29
CA TYR A 117 -2.77 2.07 -0.22
C TYR A 117 -3.28 2.43 -1.61
N GLY A 118 -4.59 2.23 -1.85
CA GLY A 118 -5.15 2.30 -3.19
C GLY A 118 -4.38 1.38 -4.14
N LYS A 119 -3.89 1.92 -5.24
CA LYS A 119 -3.13 1.18 -6.27
C LYS A 119 -1.67 0.91 -5.91
N ILE A 120 -1.24 1.28 -4.71
CA ILE A 120 0.15 1.13 -4.26
C ILE A 120 0.26 -0.08 -3.34
N GLU A 121 1.06 -1.06 -3.72
CA GLU A 121 1.58 -2.10 -2.85
C GLU A 121 2.92 -1.66 -2.29
N TYR A 122 3.24 -2.03 -1.04
CA TYR A 122 4.55 -1.79 -0.44
C TYR A 122 4.99 -2.93 0.46
N SER A 123 6.32 -3.15 0.50
CA SER A 123 6.94 -4.16 1.33
C SER A 123 8.23 -3.67 1.97
N TYR A 124 8.46 -3.98 3.26
CA TYR A 124 9.65 -3.56 4.01
C TYR A 124 9.93 -4.46 5.21
N TYR A 125 11.20 -4.50 5.64
CA TYR A 125 11.63 -5.19 6.86
C TYR A 125 11.78 -4.23 8.05
N ASN A 126 12.25 -3.00 7.81
CA ASN A 126 12.54 -2.03 8.84
C ASN A 126 11.39 -1.00 8.95
N PRO A 127 10.68 -0.94 10.12
CA PRO A 127 9.57 -0.01 10.31
C PRO A 127 9.94 1.48 10.18
N LYS A 128 11.22 1.82 10.20
CA LYS A 128 11.64 3.22 10.01
C LYS A 128 11.49 3.65 8.55
N LEU A 129 11.61 2.71 7.62
CA LEU A 129 11.58 2.98 6.18
C LEU A 129 10.20 3.43 5.68
N ILE A 130 9.10 3.04 6.32
CA ILE A 130 7.74 3.42 5.91
C ILE A 130 7.37 4.86 6.31
N ARG A 131 8.17 5.54 7.14
CA ARG A 131 7.81 6.87 7.68
C ARG A 131 7.55 7.93 6.62
N PRO A 132 8.41 8.12 5.58
CA PRO A 132 8.15 9.12 4.54
C PRO A 132 6.82 8.87 3.83
N PHE A 133 6.48 7.60 3.56
CA PHE A 133 5.21 7.24 2.93
C PHE A 133 4.00 7.53 3.84
N ASN A 134 4.11 7.25 5.13
CA ASN A 134 3.04 7.57 6.09
C ASN A 134 2.77 9.08 6.20
N GLU A 135 3.75 9.94 5.92
CA GLU A 135 3.53 11.39 5.87
C GLU A 135 2.79 11.80 4.59
N LEU A 136 3.02 11.13 3.47
CA LEU A 136 2.29 11.38 2.23
C LEU A 136 0.80 11.01 2.31
N THR A 137 0.47 9.99 3.11
CA THR A 137 -0.89 9.43 3.22
C THR A 137 -1.77 10.16 4.23
N LYS A 138 -1.24 11.16 4.93
CA LYS A 138 -2.00 12.03 5.86
C LYS A 138 -2.74 13.12 5.10
#